data_938ed7a701f96c864482b02cf655ec94
#
_entry.id   938ed7a701f96c864482b02cf655ec94
#
_cell.length_a   1.000
_cell.length_b   1.000
_cell.length_c   1.000
_cell.angle_alpha   90.00
_cell.angle_beta   90.00
_cell.angle_gamma   90.00
#
_symmetry.space_group_name_H-M   'P 1'
#
loop_
_entity.id
_entity.type
_entity.pdbx_description
1 polymer ?
#
loop_
_entity_poly.entity_id
_entity_poly.type
_entity_poly.pdbx_seq_one_letter_code
_entity_poly.pdbx_strand_id
1 'polypeptide(L)'
;MKKILTLLALTTLLLSAKTLVTVNGHPITDALLAEGYEKLDPTQKSNLIEQLIKEEVIYANLLSSPIVNNQQFQQAFSQQKNLVEQQYGKALNAEQLRSIKGSIAVSLYQQQEFQKAVIGVNQTKNFYQNNVDKFTFPNSIEIANIIVQDEASAKKILKSLQSSNNLDEDFLKAANAQKQNGYMGWFGRESMPTNLFDKAYKYKVKRLLNAPVKTKHGYNVVYLLNKKKAGKLSYAEAQPKIEQMLKQKQVMEKLKSKMENLYGSAQIVY
;
A
#
# COMPACT_ATOMS: atom_id res chain seq x y z
N MET A 1 1.60 0.67 -2.77
CA MET A 1 2.64 1.13 -1.82
C MET A 1 2.17 0.79 -0.41
N LYS A 2 2.72 -0.25 0.21
CA LYS A 2 2.46 -0.53 1.62
C LYS A 2 3.18 0.55 2.43
N LYS A 3 2.43 1.49 3.00
CA LYS A 3 2.94 2.42 4.00
C LYS A 3 3.37 1.58 5.20
N ILE A 4 4.66 1.51 5.47
CA ILE A 4 5.15 1.05 6.76
C ILE A 4 4.83 2.20 7.72
N LEU A 5 3.62 2.18 8.27
CA LEU A 5 3.28 2.94 9.46
C LEU A 5 3.91 2.16 10.61
N THR A 6 5.05 2.62 11.08
CA THR A 6 5.54 2.22 12.40
C THR A 6 4.48 2.71 13.39
N LEU A 7 3.70 1.79 13.93
CA LEU A 7 2.65 2.07 14.90
C LEU A 7 3.34 2.45 16.20
N LEU A 8 3.48 3.76 16.47
CA LEU A 8 3.91 4.26 17.77
C LEU A 8 2.76 3.98 18.76
N ALA A 9 2.86 2.91 19.52
CA ALA A 9 1.93 2.67 20.60
C ALA A 9 2.36 3.50 21.81
N LEU A 10 1.48 4.38 22.25
CA LEU A 10 1.67 5.24 23.40
C LEU A 10 0.97 4.64 24.63
N THR A 11 1.72 4.11 25.58
CA THR A 11 1.21 3.73 26.89
C THR A 11 1.44 4.82 27.93
N THR A 12 0.42 5.08 28.73
CA THR A 12 0.45 5.99 29.88
C THR A 12 1.00 5.28 31.10
N LEU A 13 2.28 5.48 31.40
CA LEU A 13 2.82 5.32 32.75
C LEU A 13 3.96 6.32 32.93
N LEU A 14 3.85 7.14 33.97
CA LEU A 14 4.94 8.01 34.48
C LEU A 14 6.01 7.14 35.16
N LEU A 15 6.57 6.17 34.45
CA LEU A 15 7.80 5.49 34.79
C LEU A 15 8.89 6.14 33.95
N SER A 16 10.01 6.47 34.56
CA SER A 16 11.21 6.87 33.84
C SER A 16 11.48 5.83 32.76
N ALA A 17 11.41 6.24 31.49
CA ALA A 17 11.61 5.33 30.38
C ALA A 17 12.99 4.68 30.50
N LYS A 18 13.02 3.32 30.44
CA LYS A 18 14.25 2.56 30.57
C LYS A 18 15.05 2.63 29.28
N THR A 19 16.29 3.06 29.35
CA THR A 19 17.21 2.99 28.21
C THR A 19 17.51 1.52 27.88
N LEU A 20 17.25 1.15 26.63
CA LEU A 20 17.51 -0.19 26.08
C LEU A 20 18.90 -0.28 25.49
N VAL A 21 19.30 0.79 24.76
CA VAL A 21 20.58 0.91 24.08
C VAL A 21 20.84 2.39 23.77
N THR A 22 22.11 2.79 23.71
CA THR A 22 22.53 4.13 23.30
C THR A 22 23.25 4.06 21.96
N VAL A 23 22.88 4.88 21.00
CA VAL A 23 23.48 4.93 19.67
C VAL A 23 24.04 6.32 19.41
N ASN A 24 25.34 6.44 19.25
CA ASN A 24 26.05 7.71 19.06
C ASN A 24 25.69 8.78 20.14
N GLY A 25 25.54 8.33 21.40
CA GLY A 25 25.13 9.18 22.51
C GLY A 25 23.64 9.45 22.64
N HIS A 26 22.81 8.96 21.74
CA HIS A 26 21.34 9.08 21.80
C HIS A 26 20.72 7.83 22.40
N PRO A 27 19.96 7.92 23.51
CA PRO A 27 19.29 6.77 24.11
C PRO A 27 18.09 6.35 23.28
N ILE A 28 17.93 5.05 23.12
CA ILE A 28 16.70 4.39 22.65
C ILE A 28 16.05 3.79 23.89
N THR A 29 14.83 4.21 24.21
CA THR A 29 14.13 3.74 25.40
C THR A 29 12.93 2.88 25.06
N ASP A 30 12.39 2.22 26.07
CA ASP A 30 11.15 1.44 25.98
C ASP A 30 9.91 2.29 25.63
N ALA A 31 10.00 3.62 25.76
CA ALA A 31 8.95 4.53 25.31
C ALA A 31 8.67 4.51 23.80
N LEU A 32 9.60 3.99 22.98
CA LEU A 32 9.43 3.77 21.55
C LEU A 32 8.80 2.41 21.22
N LEU A 33 8.61 1.55 22.20
CA LEU A 33 8.10 0.20 22.00
C LEU A 33 6.56 0.18 22.00
N ALA A 34 5.99 -0.69 21.15
CA ALA A 34 4.56 -0.90 21.08
C ALA A 34 4.04 -1.67 22.30
N GLU A 35 2.75 -1.51 22.62
CA GLU A 35 2.06 -2.40 23.53
C GLU A 35 2.27 -3.87 23.13
N GLY A 36 2.63 -4.70 24.09
CA GLY A 36 2.89 -6.14 23.84
C GLY A 36 4.36 -6.48 23.62
N TYR A 37 5.29 -5.51 23.63
CA TYR A 37 6.74 -5.81 23.57
C TYR A 37 7.16 -6.84 24.60
N GLU A 38 6.66 -6.76 25.83
CA GLU A 38 6.97 -7.70 26.89
C GLU A 38 6.59 -9.17 26.58
N LYS A 39 5.60 -9.36 25.72
CA LYS A 39 5.10 -10.67 25.28
C LYS A 39 5.90 -11.27 24.12
N LEU A 40 6.80 -10.51 23.52
CA LEU A 40 7.66 -10.98 22.44
C LEU A 40 8.71 -11.96 22.98
N ASP A 41 9.07 -12.94 22.16
CA ASP A 41 10.20 -13.83 22.46
C ASP A 41 11.54 -13.07 22.39
N PRO A 42 12.62 -13.63 22.93
CA PRO A 42 13.93 -12.96 22.96
C PRO A 42 14.45 -12.59 21.57
N THR A 43 14.21 -13.42 20.56
CA THR A 43 14.65 -13.17 19.17
C THR A 43 13.88 -11.99 18.56
N GLN A 44 12.57 -11.94 18.76
CA GLN A 44 11.73 -10.83 18.31
C GLN A 44 12.13 -9.51 18.99
N LYS A 45 12.40 -9.54 20.31
CA LYS A 45 12.91 -8.37 21.06
C LYS A 45 14.23 -7.89 20.50
N SER A 46 15.17 -8.79 20.27
CA SER A 46 16.49 -8.46 19.70
C SER A 46 16.36 -7.84 18.31
N ASN A 47 15.54 -8.44 17.43
CA ASN A 47 15.31 -7.92 16.07
C ASN A 47 14.70 -6.51 16.09
N LEU A 48 13.76 -6.26 17.00
CA LEU A 48 13.14 -4.93 17.14
C LEU A 48 14.15 -3.90 17.62
N ILE A 49 14.96 -4.22 18.62
CA ILE A 49 16.03 -3.32 19.10
C ILE A 49 17.05 -3.04 17.98
N GLU A 50 17.45 -4.07 17.23
CA GLU A 50 18.35 -3.90 16.09
C GLU A 50 17.75 -2.98 14.99
N GLN A 51 16.45 -3.11 14.75
CA GLN A 51 15.75 -2.19 13.83
C GLN A 51 15.81 -0.75 14.34
N LEU A 52 15.50 -0.52 15.61
CA LEU A 52 15.57 0.82 16.23
C LEU A 52 16.97 1.41 16.19
N ILE A 53 18.01 0.59 16.40
CA ILE A 53 19.42 1.02 16.27
C ILE A 53 19.68 1.48 14.83
N LYS A 54 19.30 0.70 13.82
CA LYS A 54 19.48 1.05 12.41
C LYS A 54 18.72 2.33 12.02
N GLU A 55 17.50 2.50 12.56
CA GLU A 55 16.73 3.73 12.38
C GLU A 55 17.44 4.93 13.02
N GLU A 56 17.91 4.80 14.27
CA GLU A 56 18.58 5.90 14.96
C GLU A 56 19.90 6.30 14.27
N VAL A 57 20.66 5.33 13.78
CA VAL A 57 21.91 5.60 13.04
C VAL A 57 21.65 6.47 11.82
N ILE A 58 20.63 6.17 11.02
CA ILE A 58 20.28 6.98 9.84
C ILE A 58 19.65 8.31 10.22
N TYR A 59 18.83 8.34 11.29
CA TYR A 59 18.21 9.57 11.80
C TYR A 59 19.28 10.55 12.28
N ALA A 60 20.24 10.11 13.09
CA ALA A 60 21.32 10.95 13.59
C ALA A 60 22.08 11.62 12.44
N ASN A 61 22.40 10.87 11.38
CA ASN A 61 23.08 11.40 10.21
C ASN A 61 22.24 12.41 9.44
N LEU A 62 20.99 12.10 9.16
CA LEU A 62 20.13 12.97 8.35
C LEU A 62 19.67 14.20 9.12
N LEU A 63 19.44 14.09 10.42
CA LEU A 63 19.08 15.22 11.27
C LEU A 63 20.24 16.21 11.47
N SER A 64 21.49 15.77 11.28
CA SER A 64 22.69 16.63 11.26
C SER A 64 22.98 17.21 9.87
N SER A 65 22.20 16.88 8.85
CA SER A 65 22.39 17.34 7.47
C SER A 65 21.54 18.59 7.16
N PRO A 66 21.80 19.30 6.05
CA PRO A 66 20.99 20.44 5.61
C PRO A 66 19.52 20.13 5.33
N ILE A 67 19.14 18.86 5.30
CA ILE A 67 17.74 18.42 5.05
C ILE A 67 16.75 19.04 6.05
N VAL A 68 17.17 19.22 7.31
CA VAL A 68 16.33 19.79 8.36
C VAL A 68 16.05 21.29 8.17
N ASN A 69 16.87 21.98 7.39
CA ASN A 69 16.71 23.40 7.10
C ASN A 69 15.73 23.64 5.93
N ASN A 70 15.26 22.57 5.27
CA ASN A 70 14.33 22.66 4.15
C ASN A 70 12.93 23.04 4.66
N GLN A 71 12.26 23.97 3.97
CA GLN A 71 10.89 24.37 4.26
C GLN A 71 9.92 23.18 4.24
N GLN A 72 10.11 22.24 3.32
CA GLN A 72 9.29 21.02 3.24
C GLN A 72 9.44 20.17 4.51
N PHE A 73 10.67 20.09 5.08
CA PHE A 73 10.88 19.38 6.33
C PHE A 73 10.11 20.04 7.48
N GLN A 74 10.19 21.36 7.62
CA GLN A 74 9.53 22.09 8.70
C GLN A 74 8.00 21.97 8.60
N GLN A 75 7.46 22.09 7.39
CA GLN A 75 6.02 21.92 7.14
C GLN A 75 5.55 20.49 7.45
N ALA A 76 6.25 19.48 6.94
CA ALA A 76 5.92 18.08 7.17
C ALA A 76 6.01 17.72 8.66
N PHE A 77 7.03 18.22 9.36
CA PHE A 77 7.17 18.00 10.80
C PHE A 77 6.03 18.63 11.60
N SER A 78 5.70 19.90 11.31
CA SER A 78 4.59 20.58 12.00
C SER A 78 3.25 19.85 11.76
N GLN A 79 2.96 19.46 10.53
CA GLN A 79 1.74 18.72 10.19
C GLN A 79 1.67 17.36 10.88
N GLN A 80 2.75 16.58 10.80
CA GLN A 80 2.79 15.24 11.38
C GLN A 80 2.72 15.27 12.91
N LYS A 81 3.44 16.20 13.54
CA LYS A 81 3.38 16.43 14.99
C LYS A 81 1.93 16.71 15.43
N ASN A 82 1.29 17.72 14.81
CA ASN A 82 -0.07 18.10 15.18
C ASN A 82 -1.08 16.95 14.98
N LEU A 83 -0.95 16.20 13.89
CA LEU A 83 -1.81 15.05 13.62
C LEU A 83 -1.71 13.98 14.71
N VAL A 84 -0.46 13.64 15.10
CA VAL A 84 -0.21 12.62 16.13
C VAL A 84 -0.68 13.10 17.50
N GLU A 85 -0.38 14.36 17.87
CA GLU A 85 -0.84 14.94 19.14
C GLU A 85 -2.38 15.00 19.24
N GLN A 86 -3.08 15.33 18.14
CA GLN A 86 -4.53 15.29 18.08
C GLN A 86 -5.07 13.86 18.22
N GLN A 87 -4.46 12.89 17.56
CA GLN A 87 -4.89 11.49 17.62
C GLN A 87 -4.75 10.89 19.01
N TYR A 88 -3.71 11.26 19.75
CA TYR A 88 -3.41 10.70 21.06
C TYR A 88 -3.84 11.60 22.24
N GLY A 89 -4.32 12.82 21.97
CA GLY A 89 -4.83 13.75 22.98
C GLY A 89 -3.76 14.27 23.95
N LYS A 90 -2.47 14.15 23.62
CA LYS A 90 -1.35 14.59 24.46
C LYS A 90 -0.14 15.05 23.65
N ALA A 91 0.70 15.87 24.28
CA ALA A 91 1.97 16.28 23.71
C ALA A 91 2.96 15.11 23.59
N LEU A 92 3.77 15.14 22.53
CA LEU A 92 4.81 14.13 22.28
C LEU A 92 6.07 14.42 23.10
N ASN A 93 6.72 13.37 23.57
CA ASN A 93 8.02 13.46 24.23
C ASN A 93 9.16 13.68 23.22
N ALA A 94 10.38 13.93 23.74
CA ALA A 94 11.55 14.26 22.91
C ALA A 94 11.92 13.12 21.92
N GLU A 95 11.83 11.86 22.35
CA GLU A 95 12.14 10.70 21.50
C GLU A 95 11.11 10.51 20.39
N GLN A 96 9.82 10.68 20.68
CA GLN A 96 8.76 10.61 19.69
C GLN A 96 8.89 11.75 18.66
N LEU A 97 9.23 12.96 19.12
CA LEU A 97 9.51 14.07 18.22
C LEU A 97 10.75 13.80 17.36
N ARG A 98 11.79 13.19 17.93
CA ARG A 98 12.98 12.78 17.18
C ARG A 98 12.66 11.72 16.13
N SER A 99 11.89 10.70 16.48
CA SER A 99 11.46 9.66 15.54
C SER A 99 10.66 10.24 14.36
N ILE A 100 9.72 11.16 14.62
CA ILE A 100 8.99 11.86 13.57
C ILE A 100 9.93 12.67 12.67
N LYS A 101 10.86 13.43 13.26
CA LYS A 101 11.85 14.19 12.51
C LYS A 101 12.73 13.28 11.65
N GLY A 102 13.20 12.17 12.22
CA GLY A 102 14.03 11.18 11.54
C GLY A 102 13.32 10.56 10.34
N SER A 103 12.07 10.12 10.51
CA SER A 103 11.27 9.52 9.43
C SER A 103 11.01 10.51 8.28
N ILE A 104 10.76 11.78 8.61
CA ILE A 104 10.60 12.85 7.61
C ILE A 104 11.92 13.09 6.87
N ALA A 105 13.05 13.15 7.59
CA ALA A 105 14.35 13.32 6.98
C ALA A 105 14.71 12.20 6.01
N VAL A 106 14.40 10.93 6.37
CA VAL A 106 14.56 9.77 5.48
C VAL A 106 13.68 9.89 4.25
N SER A 107 12.42 10.27 4.42
CA SER A 107 11.48 10.45 3.30
C SER A 107 11.95 11.53 2.32
N LEU A 108 12.42 12.67 2.82
CA LEU A 108 12.95 13.74 1.99
C LEU A 108 14.27 13.35 1.32
N TYR A 109 15.15 12.62 2.01
CA TYR A 109 16.36 12.06 1.41
C TYR A 109 16.02 11.12 0.24
N GLN A 110 15.07 10.20 0.45
CA GLN A 110 14.61 9.31 -0.61
C GLN A 110 14.03 10.08 -1.79
N GLN A 111 13.23 11.11 -1.53
CA GLN A 111 12.67 11.96 -2.59
C GLN A 111 13.76 12.70 -3.39
N GLN A 112 14.76 13.26 -2.71
CA GLN A 112 15.89 13.92 -3.35
C GLN A 112 16.71 12.95 -4.21
N GLU A 113 17.01 11.76 -3.68
CA GLU A 113 17.73 10.72 -4.43
C GLU A 113 16.92 10.18 -5.60
N PHE A 114 15.60 10.11 -5.48
CA PHE A 114 14.71 9.72 -6.59
C PHE A 114 14.73 10.75 -7.72
N GLN A 115 14.75 12.03 -7.40
CA GLN A 115 14.84 13.10 -8.39
C GLN A 115 16.20 13.10 -9.11
N LYS A 116 17.28 12.77 -8.41
CA LYS A 116 18.63 12.65 -8.96
C LYS A 116 18.86 11.35 -9.76
N ALA A 117 18.05 10.33 -9.51
CA ALA A 117 18.22 9.02 -10.12
C ALA A 117 18.01 9.08 -11.64
N VAL A 118 18.96 8.60 -12.39
CA VAL A 118 18.91 8.50 -13.85
C VAL A 118 18.96 7.03 -14.26
N ILE A 119 17.95 6.60 -15.00
CA ILE A 119 17.87 5.23 -15.52
C ILE A 119 18.07 5.28 -17.03
N GLY A 120 19.09 4.58 -17.51
CA GLY A 120 19.37 4.51 -18.95
C GLY A 120 18.34 3.66 -19.71
N VAL A 121 18.13 3.98 -20.98
CA VAL A 121 17.20 3.25 -21.86
C VAL A 121 17.56 1.75 -21.95
N ASN A 122 18.84 1.39 -21.93
CA ASN A 122 19.25 0.00 -21.96
C ASN A 122 18.84 -0.76 -20.69
N GLN A 123 18.86 -0.09 -19.53
CA GLN A 123 18.41 -0.69 -18.26
C GLN A 123 16.91 -1.01 -18.30
N THR A 124 16.10 -0.08 -18.81
CA THR A 124 14.66 -0.29 -18.93
C THR A 124 14.30 -1.35 -19.95
N LYS A 125 15.03 -1.42 -21.11
CA LYS A 125 14.87 -2.47 -22.12
C LYS A 125 15.22 -3.84 -21.56
N ASN A 126 16.38 -3.97 -20.93
CA ASN A 126 16.82 -5.22 -20.30
C ASN A 126 15.85 -5.69 -19.22
N PHE A 127 15.36 -4.76 -18.39
CA PHE A 127 14.36 -5.10 -17.39
C PHE A 127 13.08 -5.64 -18.02
N TYR A 128 12.58 -5.00 -19.08
CA TYR A 128 11.39 -5.45 -19.80
C TYR A 128 11.59 -6.83 -20.40
N GLN A 129 12.70 -7.05 -21.10
CA GLN A 129 13.02 -8.33 -21.74
C GLN A 129 13.14 -9.49 -20.75
N ASN A 130 13.79 -9.23 -19.60
CA ASN A 130 13.99 -10.25 -18.57
C ASN A 130 12.77 -10.46 -17.65
N ASN A 131 11.72 -9.65 -17.80
CA ASN A 131 10.53 -9.70 -16.94
C ASN A 131 9.24 -9.60 -17.75
N VAL A 132 9.20 -10.18 -18.96
CA VAL A 132 8.04 -10.06 -19.87
C VAL A 132 6.73 -10.47 -19.21
N ASP A 133 6.77 -11.50 -18.37
CA ASP A 133 5.60 -12.01 -17.65
C ASP A 133 4.94 -10.97 -16.74
N LYS A 134 5.73 -10.04 -16.17
CA LYS A 134 5.23 -8.95 -15.34
C LYS A 134 4.43 -7.90 -16.12
N PHE A 135 4.54 -7.94 -17.45
CA PHE A 135 3.87 -7.01 -18.37
C PHE A 135 2.76 -7.70 -19.17
N THR A 136 2.47 -8.97 -18.89
CA THR A 136 1.33 -9.68 -19.43
C THR A 136 0.11 -9.51 -18.53
N PHE A 137 -1.06 -9.56 -19.13
CA PHE A 137 -2.32 -9.55 -18.41
C PHE A 137 -3.27 -10.58 -19.03
N PRO A 138 -4.02 -11.30 -18.21
CA PRO A 138 -4.99 -12.28 -18.67
C PRO A 138 -6.25 -11.60 -19.25
N ASN A 139 -7.11 -12.42 -19.86
CA ASN A 139 -8.48 -12.00 -20.13
C ASN A 139 -9.11 -11.48 -18.84
N SER A 140 -9.76 -10.33 -18.91
CA SER A 140 -10.44 -9.73 -17.77
C SER A 140 -11.77 -9.12 -18.17
N ILE A 141 -12.67 -9.02 -17.21
CA ILE A 141 -13.99 -8.41 -17.34
C ILE A 141 -14.20 -7.37 -16.25
N GLU A 142 -14.86 -6.31 -16.60
CA GLU A 142 -15.37 -5.32 -15.67
C GLU A 142 -16.85 -5.53 -15.52
N ILE A 143 -17.33 -5.74 -14.31
CA ILE A 143 -18.71 -6.09 -14.04
C ILE A 143 -19.34 -5.26 -12.94
N ALA A 144 -20.66 -5.12 -13.04
CA ALA A 144 -21.52 -4.88 -11.91
C ALA A 144 -22.30 -6.17 -11.59
N ASN A 145 -22.57 -6.43 -10.31
CA ASN A 145 -23.17 -7.67 -9.87
C ASN A 145 -24.11 -7.43 -8.68
N ILE A 146 -25.26 -8.11 -8.70
CA ILE A 146 -26.20 -8.17 -7.58
C ILE A 146 -26.32 -9.63 -7.17
N ILE A 147 -26.11 -9.92 -5.89
CA ILE A 147 -26.17 -11.30 -5.36
C ILE A 147 -27.40 -11.43 -4.47
N VAL A 148 -28.22 -12.44 -4.75
CA VAL A 148 -29.38 -12.80 -3.91
C VAL A 148 -29.37 -14.30 -3.62
N GLN A 149 -30.05 -14.70 -2.54
CA GLN A 149 -29.96 -16.07 -2.05
C GLN A 149 -30.78 -17.06 -2.91
N ASP A 150 -31.90 -16.63 -3.49
CA ASP A 150 -32.79 -17.47 -4.26
C ASP A 150 -32.88 -17.05 -5.74
N GLU A 151 -33.19 -18.05 -6.57
CA GLU A 151 -33.22 -17.86 -8.02
C GLU A 151 -34.42 -17.02 -8.47
N ALA A 152 -35.54 -17.08 -7.76
CA ALA A 152 -36.74 -16.35 -8.11
C ALA A 152 -36.53 -14.84 -7.98
N SER A 153 -35.93 -14.41 -6.89
CA SER A 153 -35.53 -13.02 -6.66
C SER A 153 -34.53 -12.55 -7.74
N ALA A 154 -33.52 -13.37 -8.06
CA ALA A 154 -32.57 -13.03 -9.11
C ALA A 154 -33.24 -12.86 -10.49
N LYS A 155 -34.17 -13.75 -10.85
CA LYS A 155 -34.92 -13.65 -12.09
C LYS A 155 -35.83 -12.42 -12.12
N LYS A 156 -36.46 -12.07 -10.99
CA LYS A 156 -37.29 -10.86 -10.88
C LYS A 156 -36.47 -9.60 -11.12
N ILE A 157 -35.30 -9.47 -10.46
CA ILE A 157 -34.37 -8.35 -10.65
C ILE A 157 -33.90 -8.29 -12.11
N LEU A 158 -33.47 -9.42 -12.68
CA LEU A 158 -33.02 -9.49 -14.06
C LEU A 158 -34.09 -9.04 -15.04
N LYS A 159 -35.36 -9.52 -14.89
CA LYS A 159 -36.47 -9.13 -15.74
C LYS A 159 -36.74 -7.62 -15.66
N SER A 160 -36.72 -7.05 -14.48
CA SER A 160 -36.88 -5.59 -14.30
C SER A 160 -35.77 -4.81 -15.05
N LEU A 161 -34.53 -5.24 -14.90
CA LEU A 161 -33.38 -4.59 -15.56
C LEU A 161 -33.36 -4.76 -17.09
N GLN A 162 -33.89 -5.87 -17.61
CA GLN A 162 -34.03 -6.10 -19.05
C GLN A 162 -35.00 -5.13 -19.72
N SER A 163 -35.96 -4.59 -18.96
CA SER A 163 -36.94 -3.59 -19.44
C SER A 163 -36.45 -2.14 -19.21
N SER A 164 -35.21 -1.94 -18.74
CA SER A 164 -34.67 -0.62 -18.43
C SER A 164 -34.29 0.14 -19.69
N ASN A 165 -34.59 1.45 -19.70
CA ASN A 165 -34.11 2.39 -20.70
C ASN A 165 -32.76 3.03 -20.30
N ASN A 166 -32.38 2.95 -19.01
CA ASN A 166 -31.11 3.43 -18.48
C ASN A 166 -30.49 2.38 -17.57
N LEU A 167 -29.91 1.35 -18.18
CA LEU A 167 -29.42 0.18 -17.48
C LEU A 167 -28.32 0.50 -16.45
N ASP A 168 -27.43 1.47 -16.73
CA ASP A 168 -26.34 1.84 -15.81
C ASP A 168 -26.90 2.38 -14.48
N GLU A 169 -27.90 3.27 -14.54
CA GLU A 169 -28.55 3.85 -13.36
C GLU A 169 -29.45 2.85 -12.63
N ASP A 170 -30.29 2.14 -13.39
CA ASP A 170 -31.28 1.23 -12.81
C ASP A 170 -30.61 0.01 -12.17
N PHE A 171 -29.45 -0.43 -12.70
CA PHE A 171 -28.65 -1.46 -12.04
C PHE A 171 -28.16 -1.02 -10.68
N LEU A 172 -27.67 0.22 -10.55
CA LEU A 172 -27.22 0.76 -9.26
C LEU A 172 -28.41 0.90 -8.28
N LYS A 173 -29.58 1.35 -8.75
CA LYS A 173 -30.79 1.42 -7.92
C LYS A 173 -31.19 0.03 -7.42
N ALA A 174 -31.17 -0.97 -8.30
CA ALA A 174 -31.50 -2.35 -7.95
C ALA A 174 -30.49 -2.95 -6.96
N ALA A 175 -29.19 -2.65 -7.12
CA ALA A 175 -28.16 -3.06 -6.18
C ALA A 175 -28.33 -2.40 -4.80
N ASN A 176 -28.58 -1.09 -4.76
CA ASN A 176 -28.84 -0.34 -3.54
C ASN A 176 -30.07 -0.86 -2.78
N ALA A 177 -31.14 -1.26 -3.50
CA ALA A 177 -32.32 -1.89 -2.90
C ALA A 177 -31.98 -3.24 -2.22
N GLN A 178 -30.92 -3.90 -2.63
CA GLN A 178 -30.36 -5.09 -1.99
C GLN A 178 -29.23 -4.75 -0.98
N LYS A 179 -29.02 -3.49 -0.66
CA LYS A 179 -27.93 -2.99 0.21
C LYS A 179 -26.52 -3.37 -0.30
N GLN A 180 -26.36 -3.39 -1.62
CA GLN A 180 -25.08 -3.69 -2.30
C GLN A 180 -24.64 -2.50 -3.15
N ASN A 181 -23.33 -2.34 -3.33
CA ASN A 181 -22.77 -1.29 -4.18
C ASN A 181 -23.04 -1.53 -5.68
N GLY A 182 -23.21 -2.78 -6.07
CA GLY A 182 -23.41 -3.18 -7.46
C GLY A 182 -22.14 -3.22 -8.29
N TYR A 183 -21.34 -2.15 -8.31
CA TYR A 183 -20.08 -2.12 -9.06
C TYR A 183 -19.00 -2.95 -8.37
N MET A 184 -18.38 -3.87 -9.13
CA MET A 184 -17.37 -4.80 -8.60
C MET A 184 -15.97 -4.52 -9.13
N GLY A 185 -15.82 -3.84 -10.27
CA GLY A 185 -14.53 -3.57 -10.90
C GLY A 185 -14.06 -4.66 -11.86
N TRP A 186 -12.73 -4.74 -12.07
CA TRP A 186 -12.07 -5.65 -12.99
C TRP A 186 -11.66 -6.96 -12.35
N PHE A 187 -11.95 -8.08 -13.03
CA PHE A 187 -11.61 -9.43 -12.59
C PHE A 187 -10.96 -10.23 -13.71
N GLY A 188 -9.87 -10.93 -13.38
CA GLY A 188 -9.37 -12.05 -14.16
C GLY A 188 -10.13 -13.34 -13.82
N ARG A 189 -9.96 -14.37 -14.65
CA ARG A 189 -10.65 -15.67 -14.48
C ARG A 189 -10.37 -16.33 -13.12
N GLU A 190 -9.18 -16.08 -12.55
CA GLU A 190 -8.73 -16.67 -11.28
C GLU A 190 -9.18 -15.88 -10.04
N SER A 191 -9.66 -14.65 -10.25
CA SER A 191 -10.05 -13.73 -9.18
C SER A 191 -11.54 -13.78 -8.84
N MET A 192 -12.31 -14.65 -9.51
CA MET A 192 -13.75 -14.79 -9.32
C MET A 192 -14.20 -16.22 -9.63
N PRO A 193 -15.47 -16.62 -9.31
CA PRO A 193 -15.99 -17.92 -9.69
C PRO A 193 -15.87 -18.16 -11.21
N THR A 194 -15.16 -19.20 -11.59
CA THR A 194 -14.79 -19.50 -12.98
C THR A 194 -16.02 -19.60 -13.91
N ASN A 195 -17.10 -20.22 -13.42
CA ASN A 195 -18.35 -20.35 -14.16
C ASN A 195 -19.02 -18.99 -14.45
N LEU A 196 -18.86 -18.01 -13.54
CA LEU A 196 -19.37 -16.67 -13.73
C LEU A 196 -18.52 -15.93 -14.76
N PHE A 197 -17.19 -15.99 -14.63
CA PHE A 197 -16.28 -15.40 -15.59
C PHE A 197 -16.50 -15.92 -17.00
N ASP A 198 -16.50 -17.25 -17.17
CA ASP A 198 -16.63 -17.91 -18.48
C ASP A 198 -17.97 -17.60 -19.18
N LYS A 199 -19.04 -17.46 -18.40
CA LYS A 199 -20.32 -17.00 -18.93
C LYS A 199 -20.26 -15.53 -19.32
N ALA A 200 -19.82 -14.65 -18.42
CA ALA A 200 -19.79 -13.20 -18.65
C ALA A 200 -18.88 -12.83 -19.83
N TYR A 201 -17.70 -13.45 -19.95
CA TYR A 201 -16.75 -13.15 -21.01
C TYR A 201 -17.27 -13.37 -22.43
N LYS A 202 -18.27 -14.27 -22.61
CA LYS A 202 -18.92 -14.56 -23.90
C LYS A 202 -19.87 -13.45 -24.36
N TYR A 203 -20.37 -12.63 -23.44
CA TYR A 203 -21.32 -11.58 -23.75
C TYR A 203 -20.66 -10.37 -24.41
N LYS A 204 -21.45 -9.55 -25.11
CA LYS A 204 -21.04 -8.22 -25.54
C LYS A 204 -20.99 -7.27 -24.33
N VAL A 205 -20.09 -6.31 -24.37
CA VAL A 205 -20.00 -5.26 -23.34
C VAL A 205 -21.30 -4.44 -23.28
N LYS A 206 -21.57 -3.85 -22.14
CA LYS A 206 -22.78 -3.09 -21.85
C LYS A 206 -24.06 -3.95 -22.01
N ARG A 207 -24.01 -5.19 -21.55
CA ARG A 207 -25.13 -6.15 -21.57
C ARG A 207 -25.26 -6.90 -20.25
N LEU A 208 -26.51 -7.12 -19.84
CA LEU A 208 -26.86 -8.10 -18.82
C LEU A 208 -26.63 -9.51 -19.34
N LEU A 209 -26.24 -10.43 -18.47
CA LEU A 209 -26.33 -11.84 -18.76
C LEU A 209 -27.83 -12.25 -18.82
N ASN A 210 -28.16 -13.15 -19.74
CA ASN A 210 -29.56 -13.54 -20.00
C ASN A 210 -30.20 -14.33 -18.85
N ALA A 211 -29.38 -14.88 -17.94
CA ALA A 211 -29.85 -15.64 -16.78
C ALA A 211 -28.95 -15.39 -15.58
N PRO A 212 -29.49 -15.48 -14.36
CA PRO A 212 -28.66 -15.43 -13.16
C PRO A 212 -27.63 -16.57 -13.13
N VAL A 213 -26.47 -16.30 -12.56
CA VAL A 213 -25.38 -17.27 -12.42
C VAL A 213 -25.31 -17.75 -10.98
N LYS A 214 -25.52 -19.04 -10.74
CA LYS A 214 -25.37 -19.65 -9.41
C LYS A 214 -23.89 -19.77 -9.07
N THR A 215 -23.53 -19.31 -7.86
CA THR A 215 -22.20 -19.50 -7.23
C THR A 215 -22.38 -19.97 -5.79
N LYS A 216 -21.29 -20.21 -5.08
CA LYS A 216 -21.34 -20.55 -3.65
C LYS A 216 -21.94 -19.42 -2.77
N HIS A 217 -22.02 -18.21 -3.29
CA HIS A 217 -22.53 -17.03 -2.56
C HIS A 217 -23.99 -16.72 -2.87
N GLY A 218 -24.64 -17.48 -3.75
CA GLY A 218 -26.01 -17.26 -4.20
C GLY A 218 -26.13 -17.10 -5.71
N TYR A 219 -27.21 -16.46 -6.13
CA TYR A 219 -27.51 -16.19 -7.53
C TYR A 219 -27.09 -14.77 -7.90
N ASN A 220 -26.31 -14.67 -8.95
CA ASN A 220 -25.68 -13.43 -9.40
C ASN A 220 -26.41 -12.89 -10.63
N VAL A 221 -26.92 -11.67 -10.55
CA VAL A 221 -27.41 -10.89 -11.69
C VAL A 221 -26.26 -10.01 -12.15
N VAL A 222 -25.71 -10.29 -13.33
CA VAL A 222 -24.45 -9.72 -13.80
C VAL A 222 -24.66 -8.79 -14.98
N TYR A 223 -24.09 -7.62 -14.89
CA TYR A 223 -23.99 -6.65 -15.97
C TYR A 223 -22.52 -6.52 -16.39
N LEU A 224 -22.21 -6.95 -17.61
CA LEU A 224 -20.88 -6.82 -18.19
C LEU A 224 -20.66 -5.38 -18.68
N LEU A 225 -19.82 -4.64 -17.96
CA LEU A 225 -19.50 -3.25 -18.28
C LEU A 225 -18.44 -3.17 -19.38
N ASN A 226 -17.38 -3.96 -19.24
CA ASN A 226 -16.28 -3.97 -20.20
C ASN A 226 -15.55 -5.32 -20.20
N LYS A 227 -14.68 -5.55 -21.19
CA LYS A 227 -13.78 -6.69 -21.22
C LYS A 227 -12.47 -6.36 -21.89
N LYS A 228 -11.42 -6.96 -21.41
CA LYS A 228 -10.07 -6.83 -21.94
C LYS A 228 -9.55 -8.21 -22.31
N LYS A 229 -9.11 -8.36 -23.55
CA LYS A 229 -8.47 -9.57 -24.03
C LYS A 229 -7.06 -9.69 -23.45
N ALA A 230 -6.63 -10.90 -23.14
CA ALA A 230 -5.27 -11.18 -22.73
C ALA A 230 -4.26 -10.57 -23.70
N GLY A 231 -3.20 -10.04 -23.16
CA GLY A 231 -2.19 -9.35 -23.94
C GLY A 231 -0.92 -9.09 -23.16
N LYS A 232 -0.08 -8.32 -23.77
CA LYS A 232 1.18 -7.86 -23.21
C LYS A 232 1.33 -6.36 -23.49
N LEU A 233 1.73 -5.61 -22.48
CA LEU A 233 2.14 -4.22 -22.69
C LEU A 233 3.38 -4.21 -23.59
N SER A 234 3.38 -3.34 -24.58
CA SER A 234 4.60 -3.06 -25.35
C SER A 234 5.67 -2.44 -24.44
N TYR A 235 6.93 -2.49 -24.89
CA TYR A 235 7.99 -1.79 -24.15
C TYR A 235 7.70 -0.31 -23.96
N ALA A 236 7.18 0.37 -25.00
CA ALA A 236 6.86 1.79 -24.93
C ALA A 236 5.79 2.11 -23.84
N GLU A 237 4.79 1.24 -23.72
CA GLU A 237 3.74 1.39 -22.68
C GLU A 237 4.27 1.06 -21.27
N ALA A 238 5.20 0.11 -21.16
CA ALA A 238 5.76 -0.33 -19.88
C ALA A 238 6.91 0.57 -19.39
N GLN A 239 7.63 1.23 -20.30
CA GLN A 239 8.86 1.97 -20.01
C GLN A 239 8.72 2.99 -18.86
N PRO A 240 7.70 3.87 -18.80
CA PRO A 240 7.61 4.84 -17.71
C PRO A 240 7.49 4.19 -16.33
N LYS A 241 6.73 3.09 -16.25
CA LYS A 241 6.58 2.32 -15.03
C LYS A 241 7.87 1.60 -14.63
N ILE A 242 8.57 1.05 -15.61
CA ILE A 242 9.88 0.39 -15.39
C ILE A 242 10.88 1.41 -14.87
N GLU A 243 10.97 2.58 -15.49
CA GLU A 243 11.86 3.65 -15.05
C GLU A 243 11.59 4.05 -13.59
N GLN A 244 10.33 4.26 -13.25
CA GLN A 244 9.94 4.58 -11.87
C GLN A 244 10.33 3.47 -10.89
N MET A 245 10.10 2.20 -11.26
CA MET A 245 10.48 1.04 -10.43
C MET A 245 12.00 0.94 -10.24
N LEU A 246 12.77 1.16 -11.29
CA LEU A 246 14.24 1.10 -11.22
C LEU A 246 14.82 2.27 -10.42
N LYS A 247 14.28 3.49 -10.58
CA LYS A 247 14.62 4.64 -9.72
C LYS A 247 14.35 4.32 -8.25
N GLN A 248 13.17 3.79 -7.93
CA GLN A 248 12.82 3.42 -6.57
C GLN A 248 13.79 2.37 -5.99
N LYS A 249 14.13 1.35 -6.79
CA LYS A 249 15.11 0.33 -6.41
C LYS A 249 16.49 0.95 -6.12
N GLN A 250 16.98 1.81 -7.01
CA GLN A 250 18.27 2.50 -6.84
C GLN A 250 18.31 3.34 -5.57
N VAL A 251 17.22 4.05 -5.26
CA VAL A 251 17.11 4.85 -4.03
C VAL A 251 17.15 3.96 -2.79
N MET A 252 16.43 2.85 -2.80
CA MET A 252 16.43 1.91 -1.68
C MET A 252 17.80 1.25 -1.46
N GLU A 253 18.51 0.91 -2.54
CA GLU A 253 19.88 0.38 -2.47
C GLU A 253 20.86 1.43 -1.91
N LYS A 254 20.76 2.69 -2.34
CA LYS A 254 21.56 3.78 -1.78
C LYS A 254 21.30 4.02 -0.30
N LEU A 255 20.03 4.02 0.10
CA LEU A 255 19.65 4.17 1.52
C LEU A 255 20.19 3.01 2.36
N LYS A 256 20.04 1.78 1.84
CA LYS A 256 20.57 0.58 2.51
C LYS A 256 22.09 0.67 2.69
N SER A 257 22.82 0.95 1.62
CA SER A 257 24.27 1.08 1.67
C SER A 257 24.72 2.21 2.60
N LYS A 258 24.03 3.35 2.58
CA LYS A 258 24.29 4.44 3.52
C LYS A 258 24.08 4.01 4.97
N MET A 259 22.98 3.31 5.24
CA MET A 259 22.68 2.81 6.59
C MET A 259 23.71 1.78 7.06
N GLU A 260 24.11 0.83 6.19
CA GLU A 260 25.15 -0.17 6.52
C GLU A 260 26.50 0.49 6.85
N ASN A 261 26.91 1.47 6.05
CA ASN A 261 28.15 2.21 6.30
C ASN A 261 28.11 2.98 7.63
N LEU A 262 27.00 3.64 7.92
CA LEU A 262 26.81 4.38 9.17
C LEU A 262 26.73 3.43 10.38
N TYR A 263 26.06 2.29 10.23
CA TYR A 263 25.95 1.28 11.28
C TYR A 263 27.33 0.70 11.65
N GLY A 264 28.18 0.41 10.65
CA GLY A 264 29.54 -0.10 10.87
C GLY A 264 30.48 0.86 11.63
N SER A 265 30.15 2.16 11.66
CA SER A 265 30.91 3.19 12.37
C SER A 265 30.21 3.74 13.62
N ALA A 266 29.02 3.23 13.95
CA ALA A 266 28.22 3.73 15.06
C ALA A 266 28.77 3.23 16.42
N GLN A 267 28.77 4.11 17.42
CA GLN A 267 29.00 3.72 18.81
C GLN A 267 27.69 3.21 19.41
N ILE A 268 27.62 1.92 19.69
CA ILE A 268 26.45 1.26 20.26
C ILE A 268 26.80 0.74 21.65
N VAL A 269 26.05 1.17 22.67
CA VAL A 269 26.25 0.80 24.08
C VAL A 269 24.93 0.28 24.62
N TYR A 270 24.93 -1.03 25.07
CA TYR A 270 23.80 -1.73 25.66
C TYR A 270 23.73 -1.55 27.16
#